data_053902f2d28cd943343ce35d45ff7f2e
#
_entry.id   053902f2d28cd943343ce35d45ff7f2e
#
_cell.length_a   1.000
_cell.length_b   1.000
_cell.length_c   1.000
_cell.angle_alpha   90.00
_cell.angle_beta   90.00
_cell.angle_gamma   90.00
#
_symmetry.space_group_name_H-M   'P 1'
#
loop_
_entity.id
_entity.type
_entity.pdbx_description
1 polymer ?
#
loop_
_entity_poly.entity_id
_entity_poly.type
_entity_poly.pdbx_seq_one_letter_code
_entity_poly.pdbx_strand_id
1 'polypeptide(L)'
;IEISLDIKGFKVNVIDTAGLRETSDQIESEGIKRTKNLLNQIHIVLELSDQSQFGLVNIAQGIEYIRVLTKADLTPPATSNHDIALSAQSGEGIEDLLKLLSSKIQFLADNREPALITRERHRSLIEESLACVNNALNMLETSVSLELVAEELRLAANSLSRIIGKIDV
;
A
#
# COMPACT_ATOMS: atom_id res chain seq x y z
N ILE A 1 15.37 -7.13 -0.83
CA ILE A 1 14.69 -7.10 0.50
C ILE A 1 13.29 -6.60 0.26
N GLU A 2 12.29 -7.23 0.92
CA GLU A 2 10.88 -6.81 0.85
C GLU A 2 10.41 -6.49 2.27
N ILE A 3 9.79 -5.32 2.44
CA ILE A 3 9.19 -4.88 3.69
C ILE A 3 7.77 -4.39 3.46
N SER A 4 6.87 -4.68 4.42
CA SER A 4 5.49 -4.17 4.39
C SER A 4 5.37 -2.98 5.34
N LEU A 5 4.82 -1.89 4.84
CA LEU A 5 4.52 -0.67 5.59
C LEU A 5 3.01 -0.40 5.55
N ASP A 6 2.50 0.23 6.60
CA ASP A 6 1.18 0.85 6.58
C ASP A 6 1.32 2.33 6.25
N ILE A 7 0.69 2.78 5.17
CA ILE A 7 0.63 4.19 4.80
C ILE A 7 -0.84 4.61 4.75
N LYS A 8 -1.30 5.25 5.80
CA LYS A 8 -2.68 5.72 5.98
C LYS A 8 -3.74 4.62 5.74
N GLY A 9 -3.52 3.42 6.30
CA GLY A 9 -4.43 2.29 6.20
C GLY A 9 -4.27 1.46 4.93
N PHE A 10 -3.30 1.78 4.07
CA PHE A 10 -2.94 0.97 2.92
C PHE A 10 -1.71 0.12 3.22
N LYS A 11 -1.81 -1.19 3.04
CA LYS A 11 -0.64 -2.06 3.09
C LYS A 11 0.20 -1.87 1.84
N VAL A 12 1.40 -1.36 2.00
CA VAL A 12 2.37 -1.09 0.93
C VAL A 12 3.54 -2.03 1.07
N ASN A 13 3.82 -2.82 0.06
CA ASN A 13 5.01 -3.65 0.00
C ASN A 13 6.12 -2.89 -0.74
N VAL A 14 7.18 -2.58 -0.03
CA VAL A 14 8.37 -1.92 -0.58
C VAL A 14 9.39 -3.00 -0.93
N ILE A 15 9.81 -3.01 -2.20
CA ILE A 15 10.76 -3.98 -2.73
C ILE A 15 12.04 -3.21 -3.09
N ASP A 16 13.14 -3.57 -2.44
CA ASP A 16 14.45 -3.05 -2.79
C ASP A 16 14.98 -3.78 -4.02
N THR A 17 15.12 -3.02 -5.10
CA THR A 17 15.62 -3.50 -6.38
C THR A 17 17.14 -3.27 -6.55
N ALA A 18 17.89 -3.06 -5.45
CA ALA A 18 19.33 -2.92 -5.47
C ALA A 18 19.96 -4.15 -6.17
N GLY A 19 20.40 -3.98 -7.40
CA GLY A 19 20.94 -5.06 -8.24
C GLY A 19 20.28 -5.19 -9.60
N LEU A 20 19.25 -4.41 -9.92
CA LEU A 20 18.73 -4.29 -11.30
C LEU A 20 19.65 -3.44 -12.20
N ARG A 21 20.79 -3.00 -11.71
CA ARG A 21 21.83 -2.40 -12.56
C ARG A 21 22.44 -3.51 -13.40
N GLU A 22 22.51 -3.28 -14.71
CA GLU A 22 23.13 -4.15 -15.69
C GLU A 22 24.49 -4.67 -15.19
N THR A 23 24.54 -5.90 -14.71
CA THR A 23 25.76 -6.67 -14.66
C THR A 23 25.85 -7.46 -15.96
N SER A 24 26.89 -7.18 -16.72
CA SER A 24 27.19 -7.74 -18.04
C SER A 24 27.58 -9.23 -18.01
N ASP A 25 26.98 -10.05 -17.16
CA ASP A 25 27.31 -11.47 -17.06
C ASP A 25 26.08 -12.40 -17.20
N GLN A 26 26.32 -13.52 -17.83
CA GLN A 26 25.39 -14.53 -18.36
C GLN A 26 24.36 -15.19 -17.40
N ILE A 27 24.14 -14.66 -16.23
CA ILE A 27 23.03 -15.08 -15.29
C ILE A 27 21.72 -14.33 -15.64
N GLU A 28 21.72 -13.60 -16.73
CA GLU A 28 20.75 -12.60 -17.15
C GLU A 28 19.34 -13.11 -17.48
N SER A 29 19.18 -14.36 -17.94
CA SER A 29 17.87 -14.79 -18.47
C SER A 29 16.82 -15.07 -17.37
N GLU A 30 17.21 -15.53 -16.21
CA GLU A 30 16.30 -15.75 -15.06
C GLU A 30 16.04 -14.46 -14.28
N GLY A 31 17.05 -13.61 -14.13
CA GLY A 31 16.93 -12.29 -13.52
C GLY A 31 15.94 -11.39 -14.29
N ILE A 32 16.05 -11.35 -15.62
CA ILE A 32 15.15 -10.58 -16.49
C ILE A 32 13.71 -11.09 -16.42
N LYS A 33 13.50 -12.40 -16.36
CA LYS A 33 12.15 -12.98 -16.19
C LYS A 33 11.55 -12.63 -14.82
N ARG A 34 12.32 -12.70 -13.74
CA ARG A 34 11.89 -12.29 -12.39
C ARG A 34 11.58 -10.80 -12.34
N THR A 35 12.42 -9.97 -12.96
CA THR A 35 12.21 -8.53 -13.06
C THR A 35 10.96 -8.18 -13.88
N LYS A 36 10.71 -8.83 -15.01
CA LYS A 36 9.49 -8.64 -15.80
C LYS A 36 8.23 -9.05 -15.03
N ASN A 37 8.28 -10.15 -14.28
CA ASN A 37 7.16 -10.57 -13.45
C ASN A 37 6.92 -9.62 -12.27
N LEU A 38 7.96 -9.05 -11.68
CA LEU A 38 7.86 -8.01 -10.65
C LEU A 38 7.29 -6.72 -11.23
N LEU A 39 7.75 -6.28 -12.41
CA LEU A 39 7.25 -5.06 -13.05
C LEU A 39 5.74 -5.11 -13.32
N ASN A 40 5.18 -6.29 -13.59
CA ASN A 40 3.72 -6.45 -13.75
C ASN A 40 2.93 -6.28 -12.43
N GLN A 41 3.59 -6.29 -11.28
CA GLN A 41 2.97 -6.15 -9.96
C GLN A 41 3.31 -4.80 -9.29
N ILE A 42 4.23 -4.03 -9.88
CA ILE A 42 4.63 -2.74 -9.35
C ILE A 42 3.61 -1.67 -9.77
N HIS A 43 3.26 -0.83 -8.81
CA HIS A 43 2.33 0.28 -9.02
C HIS A 43 3.02 1.64 -9.02
N ILE A 44 4.08 1.76 -8.22
CA ILE A 44 4.86 2.98 -8.02
C ILE A 44 6.34 2.61 -8.06
N VAL A 45 7.13 3.36 -8.80
CA VAL A 45 8.60 3.27 -8.80
C VAL A 45 9.16 4.53 -8.17
N LEU A 46 10.05 4.34 -7.19
CA LEU A 46 10.88 5.40 -6.63
C LEU A 46 12.28 5.28 -7.22
N GLU A 47 12.70 6.24 -8.02
CA GLU A 47 14.10 6.35 -8.44
C GLU A 47 14.84 7.31 -7.52
N LEU A 48 15.84 6.78 -6.82
CA LEU A 48 16.66 7.53 -5.88
C LEU A 48 18.00 7.91 -6.51
N SER A 49 18.35 9.18 -6.45
CA SER A 49 19.64 9.68 -6.93
C SER A 49 20.18 10.76 -6.00
N ASP A 50 21.48 10.79 -5.81
CA ASP A 50 22.17 11.87 -5.07
C ASP A 50 22.80 12.94 -5.99
N GLN A 51 22.67 12.77 -7.31
CA GLN A 51 23.29 13.64 -8.33
C GLN A 51 22.29 14.28 -9.30
N SER A 52 20.99 14.25 -8.99
CA SER A 52 19.92 14.76 -9.87
C SER A 52 19.90 14.14 -11.29
N GLN A 53 20.51 12.97 -11.45
CA GLN A 53 20.44 12.17 -12.67
C GLN A 53 19.38 11.11 -12.53
N PHE A 54 18.33 11.21 -13.33
CA PHE A 54 17.17 10.33 -13.34
C PHE A 54 16.90 9.81 -14.75
N GLY A 55 16.07 8.78 -14.87
CA GLY A 55 15.69 8.20 -16.16
C GLY A 55 16.52 6.98 -16.54
N LEU A 56 17.20 6.36 -15.56
CA LEU A 56 17.97 5.14 -15.77
C LEU A 56 17.09 3.89 -15.93
N VAL A 57 15.80 4.00 -15.59
CA VAL A 57 14.85 2.87 -15.64
C VAL A 57 13.81 3.12 -16.73
N ASN A 58 13.70 2.20 -17.67
CA ASN A 58 12.62 2.22 -18.66
C ASN A 58 11.34 1.65 -18.02
N ILE A 59 10.39 2.52 -17.72
CA ILE A 59 9.17 2.19 -16.96
C ILE A 59 8.03 1.94 -17.93
N ALA A 60 7.28 0.86 -17.70
CA ALA A 60 6.10 0.54 -18.49
C ALA A 60 4.98 1.59 -18.30
N GLN A 61 4.17 1.79 -19.33
CA GLN A 61 3.00 2.69 -19.24
C GLN A 61 2.04 2.24 -18.10
N GLY A 62 1.56 3.20 -17.33
CA GLY A 62 0.61 2.95 -16.25
C GLY A 62 1.23 2.74 -14.87
N ILE A 63 2.57 2.81 -14.76
CA ILE A 63 3.26 2.80 -13.47
C ILE A 63 3.57 4.25 -13.06
N GLU A 64 3.21 4.61 -11.84
CA GLU A 64 3.57 5.92 -11.26
C GLU A 64 5.07 5.98 -10.98
N TYR A 65 5.69 7.09 -11.34
CA TYR A 65 7.13 7.29 -11.23
C TYR A 65 7.44 8.53 -10.42
N ILE A 66 8.29 8.38 -9.42
CA ILE A 66 8.68 9.46 -8.50
C ILE A 66 10.21 9.55 -8.45
N ARG A 67 10.75 10.70 -8.77
CA ARG A 67 12.19 11.01 -8.71
C ARG A 67 12.50 11.60 -7.35
N VAL A 68 13.35 10.92 -6.61
CA VAL A 68 13.73 11.30 -5.25
C VAL A 68 15.20 11.70 -5.20
N LEU A 69 15.47 12.98 -4.99
CA LEU A 69 16.83 13.46 -4.72
C LEU A 69 17.17 13.14 -3.27
N THR A 70 18.20 12.33 -3.08
CA THR A 70 18.68 11.93 -1.75
C THR A 70 19.88 12.79 -1.33
N LYS A 71 20.22 12.74 -0.03
CA LYS A 71 21.34 13.50 0.56
C LYS A 71 21.22 15.01 0.33
N ALA A 72 20.00 15.53 0.42
CA ALA A 72 19.73 16.95 0.22
C ALA A 72 20.43 17.86 1.22
N ASP A 73 20.89 17.31 2.36
CA ASP A 73 21.73 17.97 3.35
C ASP A 73 23.16 18.29 2.85
N LEU A 74 23.67 17.51 1.90
CA LEU A 74 25.04 17.69 1.37
C LEU A 74 25.08 18.55 0.13
N THR A 75 24.03 18.54 -0.67
CA THR A 75 24.00 19.29 -1.94
C THR A 75 22.64 19.95 -2.10
N PRO A 76 22.56 21.29 -2.03
CA PRO A 76 21.31 21.99 -2.31
C PRO A 76 20.83 21.60 -3.72
N PRO A 77 19.53 21.39 -3.91
CA PRO A 77 18.96 20.99 -5.18
C PRO A 77 19.20 22.07 -6.24
N ALA A 78 20.25 21.89 -7.06
CA ALA A 78 20.63 22.85 -8.10
C ALA A 78 19.75 22.81 -9.35
N THR A 79 18.89 21.79 -9.47
CA THR A 79 18.03 21.58 -10.64
C THR A 79 16.65 21.08 -10.22
N SER A 80 15.61 21.48 -10.96
CA SER A 80 14.20 21.09 -10.74
C SER A 80 13.83 19.73 -11.36
N ASN A 81 14.80 18.83 -11.57
CA ASN A 81 14.54 17.55 -12.23
C ASN A 81 14.22 16.40 -11.24
N HIS A 82 13.63 16.73 -10.09
CA HIS A 82 13.16 15.77 -9.10
C HIS A 82 11.75 16.15 -8.63
N ASP A 83 11.02 15.18 -8.14
CA ASP A 83 9.68 15.41 -7.61
C ASP A 83 9.74 15.73 -6.11
N ILE A 84 10.75 15.21 -5.42
CA ILE A 84 11.00 15.46 -4.00
C ILE A 84 12.50 15.37 -3.68
N ALA A 85 12.95 16.18 -2.70
CA ALA A 85 14.29 16.10 -2.14
C ALA A 85 14.21 15.69 -0.66
N LEU A 86 15.10 14.81 -0.23
CA LEU A 86 15.15 14.36 1.16
C LEU A 86 16.56 14.06 1.65
N SER A 87 16.73 14.09 2.95
CA SER A 87 17.91 13.58 3.65
C SER A 87 17.48 12.51 4.67
N ALA A 88 17.98 11.30 4.48
CA ALA A 88 17.76 10.22 5.45
C ALA A 88 18.49 10.47 6.78
N GLN A 89 19.55 11.31 6.77
CA GLN A 89 20.34 11.63 7.95
C GLN A 89 19.65 12.66 8.84
N SER A 90 19.11 13.74 8.26
CA SER A 90 18.40 14.78 9.01
C SER A 90 16.92 14.49 9.21
N GLY A 91 16.33 13.61 8.39
CA GLY A 91 14.90 13.37 8.32
C GLY A 91 14.13 14.36 7.46
N GLU A 92 14.79 15.39 6.94
CA GLU A 92 14.17 16.41 6.08
C GLU A 92 13.59 15.79 4.80
N GLY A 93 12.39 16.21 4.40
CA GLY A 93 11.70 15.72 3.20
C GLY A 93 11.04 14.34 3.32
N ILE A 94 11.29 13.56 4.39
CA ILE A 94 10.69 12.22 4.55
C ILE A 94 9.17 12.32 4.70
N GLU A 95 8.69 13.26 5.50
CA GLU A 95 7.26 13.45 5.68
C GLU A 95 6.55 13.85 4.38
N ASP A 96 7.20 14.66 3.56
CA ASP A 96 6.65 15.09 2.27
C ASP A 96 6.65 13.93 1.25
N LEU A 97 7.67 13.05 1.28
CA LEU A 97 7.65 11.81 0.52
C LEU A 97 6.46 10.92 0.93
N LEU A 98 6.21 10.76 2.22
CA LEU A 98 5.07 9.98 2.71
C LEU A 98 3.72 10.60 2.32
N LYS A 99 3.59 11.92 2.31
CA LYS A 99 2.39 12.62 1.82
C LYS A 99 2.20 12.38 0.32
N LEU A 100 3.26 12.51 -0.47
CA LEU A 100 3.22 12.27 -1.91
C LEU A 100 2.84 10.82 -2.22
N LEU A 101 3.47 9.84 -1.57
CA LEU A 101 3.14 8.43 -1.70
C LEU A 101 1.68 8.16 -1.32
N SER A 102 1.22 8.71 -0.20
CA SER A 102 -0.17 8.56 0.25
C SER A 102 -1.16 9.06 -0.80
N SER A 103 -0.91 10.23 -1.41
CA SER A 103 -1.78 10.78 -2.46
C SER A 103 -1.80 9.90 -3.72
N LYS A 104 -0.64 9.38 -4.13
CA LYS A 104 -0.53 8.47 -5.28
C LYS A 104 -1.20 7.13 -5.04
N ILE A 105 -1.03 6.55 -3.85
CA ILE A 105 -1.70 5.31 -3.44
C ILE A 105 -3.21 5.50 -3.43
N GLN A 106 -3.70 6.61 -2.87
CA GLN A 106 -5.12 6.93 -2.87
C GLN A 106 -5.67 7.04 -4.29
N PHE A 107 -4.99 7.76 -5.17
CA PHE A 107 -5.36 7.90 -6.57
C PHE A 107 -5.43 6.54 -7.28
N LEU A 108 -4.42 5.69 -7.10
CA LEU A 108 -4.40 4.33 -7.67
C LEU A 108 -5.51 3.44 -7.13
N ALA A 109 -5.85 3.61 -5.85
CA ALA A 109 -6.92 2.85 -5.23
C ALA A 109 -8.30 3.32 -5.71
N ASP A 110 -8.48 4.61 -5.95
CA ASP A 110 -9.75 5.19 -6.40
C ASP A 110 -10.03 4.89 -7.88
N ASN A 111 -8.98 4.78 -8.70
CA ASN A 111 -9.12 4.50 -10.14
C ASN A 111 -9.17 3.01 -10.51
N ARG A 112 -9.17 2.09 -9.54
CA ARG A 112 -9.31 0.64 -9.78
C ARG A 112 -10.75 0.21 -9.50
N GLU A 113 -11.54 -0.05 -10.54
CA GLU A 113 -12.91 -0.56 -10.42
C GLU A 113 -13.05 -1.79 -9.48
N PRO A 114 -12.16 -2.81 -9.49
CA PRO A 114 -12.26 -3.92 -8.55
C PRO A 114 -12.05 -3.52 -7.08
N ALA A 115 -11.24 -2.49 -6.82
CA ALA A 115 -10.99 -2.02 -5.46
C ALA A 115 -12.19 -1.26 -4.87
N LEU A 116 -12.96 -0.56 -5.68
CA LEU A 116 -14.20 0.10 -5.25
C LEU A 116 -15.24 -0.92 -4.79
N ILE A 117 -15.49 -1.97 -5.58
CA ILE A 117 -16.43 -3.04 -5.23
C ILE A 117 -15.98 -3.76 -3.94
N THR A 118 -14.68 -4.01 -3.79
CA THR A 118 -14.15 -4.66 -2.59
C THR A 118 -14.28 -3.77 -1.36
N ARG A 119 -14.02 -2.47 -1.47
CA ARG A 119 -14.16 -1.49 -0.37
C ARG A 119 -15.62 -1.33 0.04
N GLU A 120 -16.53 -1.21 -0.91
CA GLU A 120 -17.97 -1.11 -0.65
C GLU A 120 -18.48 -2.38 0.07
N ARG A 121 -18.05 -3.55 -0.40
CA ARG A 121 -18.38 -4.82 0.26
C ARG A 121 -17.81 -4.90 1.69
N HIS A 122 -16.54 -4.50 1.89
CA HIS A 122 -15.94 -4.50 3.22
C HIS A 122 -16.65 -3.51 4.15
N ARG A 123 -16.97 -2.32 3.66
CA ARG A 123 -17.72 -1.32 4.40
C ARG A 123 -19.09 -1.85 4.83
N SER A 124 -19.85 -2.42 3.93
CA SER A 124 -21.15 -3.03 4.23
C SER A 124 -21.05 -4.13 5.29
N LEU A 125 -20.03 -5.01 5.20
CA LEU A 125 -19.82 -6.07 6.19
C LEU A 125 -19.41 -5.53 7.56
N ILE A 126 -18.67 -4.42 7.63
CA ILE A 126 -18.33 -3.75 8.89
C ILE A 126 -19.58 -3.09 9.48
N GLU A 127 -20.38 -2.42 8.71
CA GLU A 127 -21.63 -1.78 9.14
C GLU A 127 -22.64 -2.84 9.64
N GLU A 128 -22.75 -3.98 8.96
CA GLU A 128 -23.57 -5.12 9.39
C GLU A 128 -23.07 -5.69 10.73
N SER A 129 -21.76 -5.91 10.87
CA SER A 129 -21.17 -6.38 12.13
C SER A 129 -21.41 -5.40 13.28
N LEU A 130 -21.25 -4.10 13.04
CA LEU A 130 -21.49 -3.06 14.04
C LEU A 130 -22.96 -3.04 14.49
N ALA A 131 -23.91 -3.21 13.57
CA ALA A 131 -25.33 -3.29 13.88
C ALA A 131 -25.63 -4.48 14.81
N CYS A 132 -25.09 -5.67 14.51
CA CYS A 132 -25.26 -6.85 15.35
C CYS A 132 -24.67 -6.65 16.76
N VAL A 133 -23.49 -6.03 16.89
CA VAL A 133 -22.89 -5.74 18.20
C VAL A 133 -23.77 -4.75 19.00
N ASN A 134 -24.29 -3.72 18.36
CA ASN A 134 -25.18 -2.75 19.02
C ASN A 134 -26.50 -3.42 19.47
N ASN A 135 -27.06 -4.33 18.65
CA ASN A 135 -28.23 -5.11 19.03
C ASN A 135 -27.93 -5.98 20.27
N ALA A 136 -26.79 -6.68 20.28
CA ALA A 136 -26.36 -7.48 21.43
C ALA A 136 -26.24 -6.64 22.71
N LEU A 137 -25.68 -5.44 22.62
CA LEU A 137 -25.58 -4.51 23.76
C LEU A 137 -26.97 -4.09 24.26
N ASN A 138 -27.87 -3.69 23.39
CA ASN A 138 -29.24 -3.31 23.73
C ASN A 138 -30.01 -4.49 24.39
N MET A 139 -29.80 -5.73 23.89
CA MET A 139 -30.41 -6.93 24.48
C MET A 139 -29.90 -7.21 25.91
N LEU A 140 -28.60 -6.97 26.17
CA LEU A 140 -28.04 -7.09 27.51
C LEU A 140 -28.64 -6.07 28.51
N GLU A 141 -28.82 -4.82 28.05
CA GLU A 141 -29.43 -3.76 28.88
C GLU A 141 -30.91 -4.04 29.20
N THR A 142 -31.62 -4.68 28.28
CA THR A 142 -33.05 -5.01 28.42
C THR A 142 -33.32 -6.39 29.03
N SER A 143 -32.28 -7.07 29.54
CA SER A 143 -32.36 -8.39 30.18
C SER A 143 -33.02 -9.47 29.28
N VAL A 144 -32.76 -9.41 28.00
CA VAL A 144 -33.18 -10.45 27.03
C VAL A 144 -32.32 -11.70 27.20
N SER A 145 -32.81 -12.85 26.74
CA SER A 145 -32.12 -14.13 26.81
C SER A 145 -30.68 -14.08 26.28
N LEU A 146 -29.74 -14.64 27.05
CA LEU A 146 -28.33 -14.71 26.68
C LEU A 146 -28.08 -15.49 25.38
N GLU A 147 -28.96 -16.40 25.02
CA GLU A 147 -28.88 -17.15 23.74
C GLU A 147 -29.06 -16.22 22.55
N LEU A 148 -29.98 -15.24 22.63
CA LEU A 148 -30.18 -14.25 21.55
C LEU A 148 -29.00 -13.29 21.46
N VAL A 149 -28.42 -12.89 22.60
CA VAL A 149 -27.18 -12.08 22.61
C VAL A 149 -26.02 -12.82 21.95
N ALA A 150 -25.87 -14.13 22.27
CA ALA A 150 -24.84 -14.96 21.65
C ALA A 150 -25.02 -15.11 20.13
N GLU A 151 -26.25 -15.20 19.65
CA GLU A 151 -26.56 -15.28 18.22
C GLU A 151 -26.20 -13.98 17.51
N GLU A 152 -26.51 -12.80 18.04
CA GLU A 152 -26.11 -11.52 17.47
C GLU A 152 -24.57 -11.39 17.39
N LEU A 153 -23.85 -11.79 18.44
CA LEU A 153 -22.38 -11.80 18.42
C LEU A 153 -21.83 -12.80 17.39
N ARG A 154 -22.47 -13.94 17.17
CA ARG A 154 -22.11 -14.91 16.14
C ARG A 154 -22.30 -14.33 14.74
N LEU A 155 -23.39 -13.61 14.49
CA LEU A 155 -23.65 -12.93 13.23
C LEU A 155 -22.60 -11.84 12.96
N ALA A 156 -22.24 -11.04 13.98
CA ALA A 156 -21.17 -10.06 13.87
C ALA A 156 -19.82 -10.70 13.48
N ALA A 157 -19.44 -11.80 14.12
CA ALA A 157 -18.22 -12.53 13.83
C ALA A 157 -18.22 -13.12 12.40
N ASN A 158 -19.36 -13.62 11.92
CA ASN A 158 -19.50 -14.13 10.56
C ASN A 158 -19.31 -13.02 9.52
N SER A 159 -19.89 -11.84 9.72
CA SER A 159 -19.70 -10.69 8.82
C SER A 159 -18.23 -10.27 8.73
N LEU A 160 -17.51 -10.23 9.87
CA LEU A 160 -16.07 -9.97 9.90
C LEU A 160 -15.25 -11.09 9.23
N SER A 161 -15.62 -12.36 9.40
CA SER A 161 -14.93 -13.50 8.78
C SER A 161 -14.98 -13.45 7.25
N ARG A 162 -16.08 -12.95 6.69
CA ARG A 162 -16.26 -12.76 5.23
C ARG A 162 -15.33 -11.70 4.66
N ILE A 163 -14.86 -10.73 5.47
CA ILE A 163 -13.85 -9.74 5.06
C ILE A 163 -12.50 -10.41 4.86
N ILE A 164 -12.13 -11.34 5.75
CA ILE A 164 -10.83 -12.04 5.75
C ILE A 164 -10.80 -13.18 4.73
N GLY A 165 -11.93 -13.50 4.10
CA GLY A 165 -12.04 -14.59 3.12
C GLY A 165 -12.13 -15.98 3.75
N LYS A 166 -12.36 -16.11 5.05
CA LYS A 166 -12.77 -17.35 5.68
C LYS A 166 -14.25 -17.58 5.38
N ILE A 167 -14.50 -18.36 4.36
CA ILE A 167 -15.83 -18.91 4.09
C ILE A 167 -15.90 -20.19 4.91
N ASP A 168 -16.76 -20.23 5.91
CA ASP A 168 -17.16 -21.51 6.51
C ASP A 168 -17.92 -22.31 5.44
N VAL A 169 -17.39 -23.51 5.19
CA VAL A 169 -18.02 -24.53 4.36
C VAL A 169 -19.04 -25.29 5.23
#